data_d9b0988ef337949d8d6982420bf33a89
#
_entry.id   d9b0988ef337949d8d6982420bf33a89
#
_cell.length_a   1.000
_cell.length_b   1.000
_cell.length_c   1.000
_cell.angle_alpha   90.00
_cell.angle_beta   90.00
_cell.angle_gamma   90.00
#
_symmetry.space_group_name_H-M   'P 1'
#
loop_
_entity.id
_entity.type
_entity.pdbx_description
1 polymer ?
#
loop_
_entity_poly.entity_id
_entity_poly.type
_entity_poly.pdbx_seq_one_letter_code
_entity_poly.pdbx_strand_id
1 'polypeptide(L)'
;NDTSRTVSDETLFFQVQQGNEGAFEALFLRHYPALCAYARLFVEPDDGQEIVSDVMVWLWENKEMQAFESSLKSYLFKAVKNRCLTLINRNEVKQRIEKMIFDNLQSQYDDPDFYAIQELTEKIEEALARLPENVREAFELNRFQNLTYNEIAERLGVSPKTIDYRI
;
A
#
# COMPACT_ATOMS: atom_id res chain seq x y z
N ASN A 1 22.92 -17.67 6.01
CA ASN A 1 23.59 -16.48 6.56
C ASN A 1 23.02 -15.25 5.90
N ASP A 2 21.87 -14.85 6.40
CA ASP A 2 21.21 -13.64 5.98
C ASP A 2 21.91 -12.45 6.65
N THR A 3 22.98 -11.99 6.05
CA THR A 3 23.68 -10.78 6.43
C THR A 3 23.26 -9.58 5.60
N SER A 4 22.18 -9.66 4.85
CA SER A 4 21.52 -8.48 4.32
C SER A 4 20.68 -7.83 5.41
N ARG A 5 21.29 -7.51 6.55
CA ARG A 5 20.72 -6.50 7.41
C ARG A 5 20.54 -5.28 6.54
N THR A 6 19.31 -5.03 6.22
CA THR A 6 18.83 -3.95 5.39
C THR A 6 19.50 -2.66 5.81
N VAL A 7 20.39 -2.15 4.97
CA VAL A 7 20.91 -0.81 5.12
C VAL A 7 19.72 0.15 5.13
N SER A 8 19.70 1.11 6.04
CA SER A 8 18.58 2.04 6.18
C SER A 8 18.41 2.89 4.92
N ASP A 9 17.19 3.36 4.69
CA ASP A 9 16.89 4.27 3.58
C ASP A 9 17.75 5.52 3.64
N GLU A 10 17.95 6.06 4.83
CA GLU A 10 18.75 7.27 5.06
C GLU A 10 20.21 7.06 4.65
N THR A 11 20.77 5.90 4.99
CA THR A 11 22.14 5.55 4.62
C THR A 11 22.27 5.38 3.10
N LEU A 12 21.32 4.67 2.48
CA LEU A 12 21.30 4.51 1.03
C LEU A 12 21.14 5.84 0.32
N PHE A 13 20.26 6.69 0.82
CA PHE A 13 20.03 7.99 0.21
C PHE A 13 21.24 8.91 0.33
N PHE A 14 21.95 8.87 1.45
CA PHE A 14 23.23 9.57 1.58
C PHE A 14 24.21 9.14 0.50
N GLN A 15 24.33 7.85 0.22
CA GLN A 15 25.15 7.31 -0.86
C GLN A 15 24.67 7.76 -2.24
N VAL A 16 23.34 7.81 -2.45
CA VAL A 16 22.74 8.36 -3.69
C VAL A 16 23.16 9.81 -3.89
N GLN A 17 23.18 10.61 -2.84
CA GLN A 17 23.63 12.01 -2.89
C GLN A 17 25.09 12.13 -3.29
N GLN A 18 25.90 11.09 -3.05
CA GLN A 18 27.28 11.02 -3.51
C GLN A 18 27.42 10.50 -4.96
N GLY A 19 26.29 10.27 -5.63
CA GLY A 19 26.28 9.76 -7.00
C GLY A 19 26.35 8.24 -7.12
N ASN A 20 26.12 7.50 -6.05
CA ASN A 20 26.18 6.03 -6.07
C ASN A 20 24.93 5.44 -6.73
N GLU A 21 25.07 4.97 -7.96
CA GLU A 21 23.98 4.37 -8.74
C GLU A 21 23.50 3.04 -8.13
N GLY A 22 24.40 2.25 -7.53
CA GLY A 22 24.03 1.02 -6.86
C GLY A 22 23.12 1.23 -5.65
N ALA A 23 23.37 2.30 -4.90
CA ALA A 23 22.49 2.68 -3.79
C ALA A 23 21.13 3.15 -4.27
N PHE A 24 21.09 3.87 -5.39
CA PHE A 24 19.81 4.25 -6.02
C PHE A 24 19.02 3.03 -6.49
N GLU A 25 19.68 2.09 -7.15
CA GLU A 25 19.06 0.83 -7.56
C GLU A 25 18.49 0.07 -6.36
N ALA A 26 19.22 0.01 -5.26
CA ALA A 26 18.76 -0.65 -4.03
C ALA A 26 17.50 0.02 -3.47
N LEU A 27 17.45 1.36 -3.43
CA LEU A 27 16.26 2.10 -3.03
C LEU A 27 15.09 1.87 -3.99
N PHE A 28 15.37 1.88 -5.28
CA PHE A 28 14.35 1.63 -6.30
C PHE A 28 13.71 0.25 -6.11
N LEU A 29 14.53 -0.80 -6.03
CA LEU A 29 14.04 -2.17 -5.86
C LEU A 29 13.30 -2.36 -4.53
N ARG A 30 13.74 -1.69 -3.49
CA ARG A 30 13.11 -1.78 -2.17
C ARG A 30 11.70 -1.19 -2.16
N HIS A 31 11.51 -0.03 -2.78
CA HIS A 31 10.26 0.73 -2.66
C HIS A 31 9.31 0.56 -3.84
N TYR A 32 9.80 0.16 -5.01
CA TYR A 32 9.01 0.09 -6.23
C TYR A 32 7.73 -0.76 -6.09
N PRO A 33 7.78 -1.99 -5.57
CA PRO A 33 6.57 -2.80 -5.46
C PRO A 33 5.48 -2.17 -4.60
N ALA A 34 5.84 -1.63 -3.44
CA ALA A 34 4.88 -1.01 -2.53
C ALA A 34 4.35 0.31 -3.08
N LEU A 35 5.20 1.12 -3.72
CA LEU A 35 4.76 2.35 -4.37
C LEU A 35 3.81 2.08 -5.52
N CYS A 36 4.08 1.06 -6.33
CA CYS A 36 3.15 0.65 -7.40
C CYS A 36 1.83 0.13 -6.84
N ALA A 37 1.86 -0.67 -5.79
CA ALA A 37 0.65 -1.13 -5.09
C ALA A 37 -0.16 0.04 -4.56
N TYR A 38 0.49 1.03 -3.97
CA TYR A 38 -0.17 2.25 -3.49
C TYR A 38 -0.77 3.07 -4.63
N ALA A 39 -0.03 3.26 -5.72
CA ALA A 39 -0.53 3.98 -6.90
C ALA A 39 -1.76 3.32 -7.51
N ARG A 40 -1.88 1.99 -7.45
CA ARG A 40 -3.03 1.23 -7.97
C ARG A 40 -4.33 1.50 -7.22
N LEU A 41 -4.26 2.10 -6.05
CA LEU A 41 -5.46 2.57 -5.35
C LEU A 41 -6.10 3.77 -6.05
N PHE A 42 -5.37 4.48 -6.89
CA PHE A 42 -5.77 5.75 -7.49
C PHE A 42 -5.87 5.70 -9.00
N VAL A 43 -4.97 4.98 -9.67
CA VAL A 43 -4.83 4.95 -11.12
C VAL A 43 -4.68 3.52 -11.64
N GLU A 44 -4.80 3.33 -12.94
CA GLU A 44 -4.57 2.05 -13.59
C GLU A 44 -3.10 1.60 -13.43
N PRO A 45 -2.81 0.28 -13.48
CA PRO A 45 -1.48 -0.25 -13.22
C PRO A 45 -0.38 0.35 -14.08
N ASP A 46 -0.61 0.56 -15.37
CA ASP A 46 0.38 1.12 -16.29
C ASP A 46 0.71 2.57 -15.92
N ASP A 47 -0.30 3.36 -15.62
CA ASP A 47 -0.13 4.74 -15.15
C ASP A 47 0.60 4.79 -13.81
N GLY A 48 0.29 3.86 -12.91
CA GLY A 48 0.95 3.74 -11.61
C GLY A 48 2.44 3.46 -11.75
N GLN A 49 2.82 2.53 -12.62
CA GLN A 49 4.22 2.21 -12.87
C GLN A 49 4.99 3.40 -13.45
N GLU A 50 4.38 4.09 -14.39
CA GLU A 50 4.97 5.30 -14.98
C GLU A 50 5.17 6.39 -13.93
N ILE A 51 4.16 6.64 -13.11
CA ILE A 51 4.23 7.64 -12.03
C ILE A 51 5.34 7.31 -11.04
N VAL A 52 5.43 6.06 -10.60
CA VAL A 52 6.47 5.64 -9.65
C VAL A 52 7.85 5.79 -10.26
N SER A 53 8.02 5.39 -11.52
CA SER A 53 9.29 5.54 -12.24
C SER A 53 9.68 7.02 -12.34
N ASP A 54 8.74 7.89 -12.68
CA ASP A 54 8.98 9.32 -12.77
C ASP A 54 9.37 9.95 -11.42
N VAL A 55 8.75 9.52 -10.33
CA VAL A 55 9.12 9.95 -8.98
C VAL A 55 10.55 9.55 -8.64
N MET A 56 10.94 8.32 -8.96
CA MET A 56 12.31 7.83 -8.70
C MET A 56 13.35 8.57 -9.55
N VAL A 57 13.06 8.81 -10.83
CA VAL A 57 13.93 9.60 -11.71
C VAL A 57 14.08 11.02 -11.18
N TRP A 58 12.97 11.64 -10.78
CA TRP A 58 13.00 12.98 -10.19
C TRP A 58 13.85 13.01 -8.91
N LEU A 59 13.75 11.99 -8.07
CA LEU A 59 14.56 11.87 -6.86
C LEU A 59 16.06 11.85 -7.20
N TRP A 60 16.45 11.08 -8.20
CA TRP A 60 17.85 11.00 -8.67
C TRP A 60 18.33 12.34 -9.20
N GLU A 61 17.54 12.98 -10.04
CA GLU A 61 17.91 14.27 -10.66
C GLU A 61 18.01 15.41 -9.64
N ASN A 62 17.25 15.35 -8.56
CA ASN A 62 17.17 16.37 -7.52
C ASN A 62 17.76 15.92 -6.18
N LYS A 63 18.57 14.89 -6.18
CA LYS A 63 19.13 14.28 -4.97
C LYS A 63 19.92 15.23 -4.07
N GLU A 64 20.60 16.21 -4.66
CA GLU A 64 21.42 17.18 -3.93
C GLU A 64 20.58 18.22 -3.19
N MET A 65 19.36 18.43 -3.61
CA MET A 65 18.46 19.48 -3.07
C MET A 65 17.47 18.95 -2.03
N GLN A 66 17.50 17.64 -1.73
CA GLN A 66 16.48 17.02 -0.89
C GLN A 66 16.82 17.19 0.60
N ALA A 67 15.97 17.93 1.28
CA ALA A 67 15.84 17.89 2.73
C ALA A 67 14.46 17.33 3.06
N PHE A 68 14.40 16.21 3.74
CA PHE A 68 13.13 15.59 4.12
C PHE A 68 12.70 16.08 5.50
N GLU A 69 11.47 16.57 5.61
CA GLU A 69 10.86 16.89 6.91
C GLU A 69 10.60 15.62 7.73
N SER A 70 10.45 14.50 7.04
CA SER A 70 10.21 13.19 7.62
C SER A 70 11.12 12.15 6.94
N SER A 71 10.69 10.90 6.89
CA SER A 71 11.48 9.84 6.24
C SER A 71 11.43 9.94 4.71
N LEU A 72 12.42 9.36 4.05
CA LEU A 72 12.42 9.16 2.59
C LEU A 72 11.17 8.40 2.14
N LYS A 73 10.79 7.37 2.87
CA LYS A 73 9.60 6.58 2.61
C LYS A 73 8.34 7.45 2.56
N SER A 74 8.12 8.28 3.57
CA SER A 74 6.99 9.24 3.61
C SER A 74 7.00 10.17 2.40
N TYR A 75 8.16 10.67 2.05
CA TYR A 75 8.35 11.54 0.89
C TYR A 75 7.91 10.84 -0.40
N LEU A 76 8.38 9.60 -0.62
CA LEU A 76 8.07 8.83 -1.82
C LEU A 76 6.56 8.56 -1.95
N PHE A 77 5.90 8.15 -0.87
CA PHE A 77 4.45 7.92 -0.89
C PHE A 77 3.66 9.21 -1.17
N LYS A 78 4.04 10.33 -0.56
CA LYS A 78 3.41 11.62 -0.83
C LYS A 78 3.61 12.07 -2.28
N ALA A 79 4.82 11.91 -2.82
CA ALA A 79 5.11 12.27 -4.19
C ALA A 79 4.30 11.45 -5.20
N VAL A 80 4.19 10.15 -4.98
CA VAL A 80 3.36 9.26 -5.80
C VAL A 80 1.89 9.66 -5.72
N LYS A 81 1.37 9.87 -4.52
CA LYS A 81 -0.01 10.31 -4.31
C LYS A 81 -0.30 11.61 -5.06
N ASN A 82 0.55 12.61 -4.91
CA ASN A 82 0.37 13.91 -5.54
C ASN A 82 0.35 13.82 -7.07
N ARG A 83 1.20 12.97 -7.65
CA ARG A 83 1.21 12.75 -9.09
C ARG A 83 -0.01 11.98 -9.57
N CYS A 84 -0.49 11.02 -8.79
CA CYS A 84 -1.76 10.34 -9.06
C CYS A 84 -2.93 11.33 -9.06
N LEU A 85 -2.98 12.21 -8.07
CA LEU A 85 -3.99 13.27 -7.98
C LEU A 85 -3.97 14.18 -9.20
N THR A 86 -2.78 14.58 -9.64
CA THR A 86 -2.61 15.42 -10.81
C THR A 86 -3.13 14.74 -12.07
N LEU A 87 -2.85 13.46 -12.24
CA LEU A 87 -3.34 12.69 -13.40
C LEU A 87 -4.87 12.57 -13.38
N ILE A 88 -5.46 12.29 -12.22
CA ILE A 88 -6.91 12.20 -12.06
C ILE A 88 -7.57 13.54 -12.38
N ASN A 89 -7.00 14.65 -11.92
CA ASN A 89 -7.53 15.99 -12.17
C ASN A 89 -7.50 16.39 -13.66
N ARG A 90 -6.70 15.75 -14.49
CA ARG A 90 -6.65 15.99 -15.93
C ARG A 90 -7.77 15.29 -16.71
N ASN A 91 -8.40 14.28 -16.13
CA ASN A 91 -9.46 13.49 -16.76
C ASN A 91 -10.83 14.00 -16.29
N GLU A 92 -11.49 14.83 -17.06
CA GLU A 92 -12.51 15.77 -16.54
C GLU A 92 -13.81 15.21 -15.99
N VAL A 93 -14.59 14.45 -16.44
CA VAL A 93 -16.01 14.31 -16.02
C VAL A 93 -16.34 13.10 -15.17
N LYS A 94 -15.59 12.06 -15.27
CA LYS A 94 -15.65 10.92 -14.33
C LYS A 94 -15.24 11.32 -12.91
N GLN A 95 -14.78 12.52 -12.78
CA GLN A 95 -14.03 13.05 -11.65
C GLN A 95 -14.84 13.27 -10.39
N ARG A 96 -16.11 13.60 -10.47
CA ARG A 96 -16.85 13.95 -9.24
C ARG A 96 -17.11 12.74 -8.37
N ILE A 97 -17.47 11.62 -8.97
CA ILE A 97 -17.72 10.37 -8.24
C ILE A 97 -16.40 9.74 -7.84
N GLU A 98 -15.43 9.70 -8.76
CA GLU A 98 -14.08 9.19 -8.49
C GLU A 98 -13.35 10.04 -7.46
N LYS A 99 -13.54 11.35 -7.49
CA LYS A 99 -12.98 12.26 -6.48
C LYS A 99 -13.57 12.04 -5.09
N MET A 100 -14.84 11.74 -4.98
CA MET A 100 -15.46 11.40 -3.71
C MET A 100 -14.91 10.09 -3.15
N ILE A 101 -14.79 9.07 -3.98
CA ILE A 101 -14.18 7.79 -3.62
C ILE A 101 -12.72 8.01 -3.25
N PHE A 102 -12.04 8.84 -4.01
CA PHE A 102 -10.64 9.18 -3.82
C PHE A 102 -10.39 9.89 -2.49
N ASP A 103 -11.19 10.89 -2.14
CA ASP A 103 -11.09 11.61 -0.86
C ASP A 103 -11.30 10.65 0.33
N ASN A 104 -12.20 9.69 0.19
CA ASN A 104 -12.40 8.66 1.20
C ASN A 104 -11.19 7.71 1.32
N LEU A 105 -10.61 7.30 0.20
CA LEU A 105 -9.40 6.48 0.20
C LEU A 105 -8.19 7.25 0.73
N GLN A 106 -8.09 8.54 0.40
CA GLN A 106 -7.03 9.40 0.89
C GLN A 106 -6.97 9.46 2.41
N SER A 107 -8.13 9.54 3.08
CA SER A 107 -8.17 9.54 4.53
C SER A 107 -7.72 8.22 5.15
N GLN A 108 -7.85 7.10 4.42
CA GLN A 108 -7.43 5.77 4.87
C GLN A 108 -5.97 5.47 4.56
N TYR A 109 -5.46 5.96 3.43
CA TYR A 109 -4.13 5.60 2.91
C TYR A 109 -3.13 6.76 2.89
N ASP A 110 -3.49 7.91 3.47
CA ASP A 110 -2.57 9.03 3.66
C ASP A 110 -1.62 8.77 4.84
N ASP A 111 -1.10 7.55 4.89
CA ASP A 111 -0.24 7.06 5.96
C ASP A 111 1.15 6.75 5.39
N PRO A 112 2.21 7.41 5.91
CA PRO A 112 3.57 7.08 5.54
C PRO A 112 3.96 5.63 5.89
N ASP A 113 3.21 4.96 6.75
CA ASP A 113 3.44 3.58 7.16
C ASP A 113 2.69 2.55 6.30
N PHE A 114 2.37 2.86 5.06
CA PHE A 114 1.71 1.94 4.14
C PHE A 114 2.43 0.58 4.04
N TYR A 115 3.76 0.57 4.11
CA TYR A 115 4.55 -0.66 4.19
C TYR A 115 4.23 -1.50 5.41
N ALA A 116 4.09 -0.86 6.57
CA ALA A 116 3.74 -1.56 7.81
C ALA A 116 2.34 -2.15 7.72
N ILE A 117 1.40 -1.44 7.11
CA ILE A 117 0.05 -1.92 6.85
C ILE A 117 0.09 -3.12 5.91
N GLN A 118 0.89 -3.07 4.86
CA GLN A 118 1.05 -4.17 3.91
C GLN A 118 1.63 -5.42 4.58
N GLU A 119 2.68 -5.27 5.38
CA GLU A 119 3.26 -6.36 6.17
C GLU A 119 2.26 -6.96 7.15
N LEU A 120 1.48 -6.11 7.82
CA LEU A 120 0.43 -6.56 8.72
C LEU A 120 -0.65 -7.35 7.98
N THR A 121 -1.06 -6.89 6.81
CA THR A 121 -2.02 -7.58 5.95
C THR A 121 -1.52 -8.97 5.57
N GLU A 122 -0.26 -9.09 5.16
CA GLU A 122 0.36 -10.38 4.84
C GLU A 122 0.36 -11.33 6.05
N LYS A 123 0.70 -10.81 7.23
CA LYS A 123 0.67 -11.60 8.47
C LYS A 123 -0.74 -12.04 8.85
N ILE A 124 -1.73 -11.20 8.63
CA ILE A 124 -3.14 -11.54 8.85
C ILE A 124 -3.57 -12.65 7.89
N GLU A 125 -3.23 -12.54 6.61
CA GLU A 125 -3.52 -13.57 5.61
C GLU A 125 -2.87 -14.90 5.97
N GLU A 126 -1.62 -14.89 6.40
CA GLU A 126 -0.93 -16.09 6.88
C GLU A 126 -1.61 -16.72 8.10
N ALA A 127 -2.01 -15.87 9.06
CA ALA A 127 -2.73 -16.33 10.24
C ALA A 127 -4.09 -16.94 9.89
N LEU A 128 -4.83 -16.30 8.99
CA LEU A 128 -6.11 -16.80 8.50
C LEU A 128 -5.97 -18.16 7.78
N ALA A 129 -4.90 -18.32 7.00
CA ALA A 129 -4.62 -19.57 6.29
C ALA A 129 -4.36 -20.75 7.25
N ARG A 130 -3.96 -20.49 8.49
CA ARG A 130 -3.74 -21.51 9.52
C ARG A 130 -5.01 -21.90 10.28
N LEU A 131 -6.08 -21.12 10.15
CA LEU A 131 -7.34 -21.41 10.82
C LEU A 131 -8.05 -22.60 10.15
N PRO A 132 -8.82 -23.39 10.91
CA PRO A 132 -9.72 -24.37 10.31
C PRO A 132 -10.62 -23.69 9.28
N GLU A 133 -10.91 -24.38 8.19
CA GLU A 133 -11.64 -23.81 7.06
C GLU A 133 -13.00 -23.23 7.46
N ASN A 134 -13.74 -23.91 8.32
CA ASN A 134 -15.03 -23.43 8.79
C ASN A 134 -14.95 -22.14 9.63
N VAL A 135 -13.89 -21.99 10.42
CA VAL A 135 -13.64 -20.79 11.22
C VAL A 135 -13.21 -19.63 10.30
N ARG A 136 -12.29 -19.89 9.39
CA ARG A 136 -11.80 -18.90 8.42
C ARG A 136 -12.93 -18.38 7.55
N GLU A 137 -13.77 -19.26 7.01
CA GLU A 137 -14.89 -18.88 6.16
C GLU A 137 -15.87 -17.95 6.88
N ALA A 138 -16.27 -18.29 8.10
CA ALA A 138 -17.14 -17.44 8.90
C ALA A 138 -16.51 -16.08 9.21
N PHE A 139 -15.23 -16.07 9.55
CA PHE A 139 -14.49 -14.84 9.83
C PHE A 139 -14.40 -13.92 8.61
N GLU A 140 -14.05 -14.46 7.45
CA GLU A 140 -13.93 -13.69 6.20
C GLU A 140 -15.26 -13.09 5.77
N LEU A 141 -16.36 -13.87 5.89
CA LEU A 141 -17.69 -13.36 5.56
C LEU A 141 -18.11 -12.22 6.47
N ASN A 142 -17.76 -12.26 7.74
CA ASN A 142 -18.08 -11.19 8.69
C ASN A 142 -17.19 -9.96 8.47
N ARG A 143 -15.87 -10.14 8.42
CA ARG A 143 -14.92 -9.03 8.45
C ARG A 143 -14.69 -8.36 7.10
N PHE A 144 -14.71 -9.15 6.03
CA PHE A 144 -14.40 -8.63 4.69
C PHE A 144 -15.63 -8.39 3.82
N GLN A 145 -16.71 -9.13 4.05
CA GLN A 145 -17.95 -8.97 3.30
C GLN A 145 -19.06 -8.30 4.11
N ASN A 146 -18.77 -7.92 5.34
CA ASN A 146 -19.70 -7.21 6.24
C ASN A 146 -21.04 -7.93 6.48
N LEU A 147 -21.06 -9.26 6.38
CA LEU A 147 -22.23 -10.03 6.69
C LEU A 147 -22.46 -10.12 8.20
N THR A 148 -23.71 -10.03 8.61
CA THR A 148 -24.08 -10.28 10.00
C THR A 148 -24.00 -11.77 10.34
N TYR A 149 -23.94 -12.09 11.62
CA TYR A 149 -23.93 -13.51 12.06
C TYR A 149 -25.14 -14.29 11.53
N ASN A 150 -26.32 -13.66 11.49
CA ASN A 150 -27.52 -14.28 10.95
C ASN A 150 -27.41 -14.56 9.44
N GLU A 151 -26.87 -13.60 8.68
CA GLU A 151 -26.65 -13.77 7.24
C GLU A 151 -25.63 -14.85 6.95
N ILE A 152 -24.54 -14.93 7.73
CA ILE A 152 -23.52 -15.97 7.61
C ILE A 152 -24.13 -17.34 7.94
N ALA A 153 -24.88 -17.42 9.02
CA ALA A 153 -25.56 -18.65 9.44
C ALA A 153 -26.48 -19.19 8.36
N GLU A 154 -27.26 -18.32 7.73
CA GLU A 154 -28.14 -18.68 6.63
C GLU A 154 -27.34 -19.18 5.42
N ARG A 155 -26.27 -18.48 5.06
CA ARG A 155 -25.42 -18.81 3.91
C ARG A 155 -24.67 -20.14 4.09
N LEU A 156 -24.20 -20.41 5.31
CA LEU A 156 -23.44 -21.64 5.62
C LEU A 156 -24.33 -22.79 6.11
N GLY A 157 -25.62 -22.56 6.29
CA GLY A 157 -26.56 -23.60 6.74
C GLY A 157 -26.35 -24.03 8.19
N VAL A 158 -25.93 -23.14 9.06
CA VAL A 158 -25.71 -23.38 10.49
C VAL A 158 -26.50 -22.38 11.33
N SER A 159 -26.53 -22.57 12.66
CA SER A 159 -27.20 -21.62 13.54
C SER A 159 -26.33 -20.36 13.78
N PRO A 160 -26.95 -19.21 14.07
CA PRO A 160 -26.22 -18.00 14.44
C PRO A 160 -25.30 -18.20 15.65
N LYS A 161 -25.71 -19.03 16.60
CA LYS A 161 -24.89 -19.38 17.76
C LYS A 161 -23.61 -20.14 17.37
N THR A 162 -23.68 -20.98 16.35
CA THR A 162 -22.51 -21.65 15.78
C THR A 162 -21.54 -20.63 15.19
N ILE A 163 -22.04 -19.61 14.53
CA ILE A 163 -21.19 -18.53 13.98
C ILE A 163 -20.54 -17.72 15.10
N ASP A 164 -21.28 -17.39 16.13
CA ASP A 164 -20.74 -16.70 17.31
C ASP A 164 -19.59 -17.48 17.96
N TYR A 165 -19.70 -18.79 18.00
CA TYR A 165 -18.65 -19.67 18.52
C TYR A 165 -17.42 -19.71 17.59
N ARG A 166 -17.61 -19.62 16.28
CA ARG A 166 -16.52 -19.70 15.29
C ARG A 166 -15.71 -18.41 15.18
N ILE A 167 -16.31 -17.27 15.44
CA ILE A 167 -15.68 -15.95 15.33
C ILE A 167 -15.16 -15.49 16.71
#